data_87034c70a9a5c54066ed235f86b34c07
#
_entry.id   87034c70a9a5c54066ed235f86b34c07
#
_cell.length_a   1.000
_cell.length_b   1.000
_cell.length_c   1.000
_cell.angle_alpha   90.00
_cell.angle_beta   90.00
_cell.angle_gamma   90.00
#
_symmetry.space_group_name_H-M   'P 1'
#
loop_
_entity.id
_entity.type
_entity.pdbx_description
1 polymer ?
#
loop_
_entity_poly.entity_id
_entity_poly.type
_entity_poly.pdbx_seq_one_letter_code
_entity_poly.pdbx_strand_id
1 'polypeptide(L)'
;LVTVVKGPPVGEKMIVFPDEKSGVGFEGSLGNTDLDRVVSRDARGELAAGRSGVRNYGESGEAREETVQVFVESFIQPPQLLIVGAVDFTAALVKIGKVLGYRITVCDAREIFATTQRFPLADEVIVEWPNKLIEKIGQTFGPRDAVCILTHDAKFDVPAIVSALATDVGYIGVMGSRKTHEDRIN
;
A
#
# COMPACT_ATOMS: atom_id res chain seq x y z
N LEU A 1 -9.97 -13.95 -0.02
CA LEU A 1 -10.81 -15.10 -0.31
C LEU A 1 -10.13 -15.99 -1.33
N VAL A 2 -10.12 -17.28 -1.09
CA VAL A 2 -9.62 -18.30 -2.03
C VAL A 2 -10.77 -19.21 -2.40
N THR A 3 -10.91 -19.52 -3.69
CA THR A 3 -11.97 -20.42 -4.19
C THR A 3 -11.38 -21.43 -5.15
N VAL A 4 -11.68 -22.71 -5.00
CA VAL A 4 -11.32 -23.75 -5.97
C VAL A 4 -12.18 -23.55 -7.21
N VAL A 5 -11.55 -23.28 -8.36
CA VAL A 5 -12.23 -23.01 -9.64
C VAL A 5 -12.07 -24.16 -10.63
N LYS A 6 -11.10 -25.06 -10.42
CA LYS A 6 -10.90 -26.29 -11.21
C LYS A 6 -10.28 -27.37 -10.34
N GLY A 7 -10.61 -28.64 -10.60
CA GLY A 7 -10.20 -29.82 -9.80
C GLY A 7 -11.15 -30.08 -8.64
N PRO A 8 -11.07 -31.28 -8.00
CA PRO A 8 -11.88 -31.60 -6.85
C PRO A 8 -11.29 -30.96 -5.55
N PRO A 9 -12.14 -30.38 -4.67
CA PRO A 9 -13.57 -30.11 -4.85
C PRO A 9 -13.83 -28.68 -5.35
N VAL A 10 -14.32 -28.51 -6.57
CA VAL A 10 -14.70 -27.19 -7.12
C VAL A 10 -15.76 -26.52 -6.24
N GLY A 11 -15.55 -25.23 -5.96
CA GLY A 11 -16.46 -24.40 -5.17
C GLY A 11 -16.11 -24.26 -3.70
N GLU A 12 -15.20 -25.09 -3.17
CA GLU A 12 -14.69 -24.93 -1.79
C GLU A 12 -13.94 -23.63 -1.63
N LYS A 13 -14.03 -23.07 -0.42
CA LYS A 13 -13.55 -21.71 -0.14
C LYS A 13 -12.81 -21.65 1.19
N MET A 14 -11.83 -20.73 1.20
CA MET A 14 -11.06 -20.42 2.38
C MET A 14 -10.86 -18.90 2.48
N ILE A 15 -11.07 -18.32 3.66
CA ILE A 15 -10.74 -16.94 3.96
C ILE A 15 -9.34 -16.92 4.61
N VAL A 16 -8.42 -16.15 4.05
CA VAL A 16 -7.06 -16.00 4.57
C VAL A 16 -6.90 -14.59 5.15
N PHE A 17 -6.39 -14.53 6.38
CA PHE A 17 -6.13 -13.28 7.08
C PHE A 17 -4.66 -12.84 6.91
N PRO A 18 -4.37 -11.52 6.92
CA PRO A 18 -3.01 -11.00 6.78
C PRO A 18 -2.09 -11.44 7.94
N ASP A 19 -2.66 -11.54 9.15
CA ASP A 19 -1.93 -11.89 10.38
C ASP A 19 -2.33 -13.26 10.90
N GLU A 20 -1.37 -13.98 11.50
CA GLU A 20 -1.62 -15.26 12.20
C GLU A 20 -2.17 -15.06 13.64
N LYS A 21 -2.47 -13.82 14.04
CA LYS A 21 -2.93 -13.46 15.40
C LYS A 21 -4.23 -14.18 15.82
N SER A 22 -4.99 -14.70 14.85
CA SER A 22 -6.21 -15.47 15.08
C SER A 22 -6.01 -17.01 15.12
N GLY A 23 -4.78 -17.50 15.26
CA GLY A 23 -4.47 -18.94 15.26
C GLY A 23 -3.92 -19.43 13.92
N VAL A 24 -4.68 -20.21 13.15
CA VAL A 24 -4.19 -20.83 11.89
C VAL A 24 -4.01 -19.81 10.75
N GLY A 25 -4.54 -18.57 10.91
CA GLY A 25 -4.44 -17.51 9.90
C GLY A 25 -5.37 -17.68 8.70
N PHE A 26 -6.30 -18.63 8.74
CA PHE A 26 -7.36 -18.82 7.76
C PHE A 26 -8.59 -19.52 8.36
N GLU A 27 -9.73 -19.39 7.68
CA GLU A 27 -10.99 -20.08 7.99
C GLU A 27 -11.54 -20.75 6.73
N GLY A 28 -12.15 -21.94 6.89
CA GLY A 28 -12.61 -22.77 5.79
C GLY A 28 -11.57 -23.79 5.35
N SER A 29 -11.83 -24.47 4.24
CA SER A 29 -10.93 -25.49 3.68
C SER A 29 -11.13 -25.60 2.16
N LEU A 30 -10.10 -26.01 1.46
CA LEU A 30 -10.11 -26.34 0.04
C LEU A 30 -10.23 -27.85 -0.19
N GLY A 31 -10.57 -28.61 0.89
CA GLY A 31 -10.78 -30.05 0.84
C GLY A 31 -9.56 -30.92 1.18
N ASN A 32 -8.39 -30.33 1.37
CA ASN A 32 -7.16 -31.02 1.76
C ASN A 32 -6.31 -30.14 2.66
N THR A 33 -5.93 -30.62 3.84
CA THR A 33 -5.18 -29.86 4.86
C THR A 33 -3.80 -29.40 4.37
N ASP A 34 -3.09 -30.21 3.57
CA ASP A 34 -1.79 -29.81 3.02
C ASP A 34 -1.95 -28.73 1.97
N LEU A 35 -2.96 -28.83 1.10
CA LEU A 35 -3.34 -27.79 0.15
C LEU A 35 -3.70 -26.50 0.89
N ASP A 36 -4.53 -26.57 1.94
CA ASP A 36 -4.93 -25.40 2.76
C ASP A 36 -3.71 -24.66 3.30
N ARG A 37 -2.74 -25.40 3.86
CA ARG A 37 -1.51 -24.83 4.42
C ARG A 37 -0.66 -24.14 3.37
N VAL A 38 -0.47 -24.74 2.20
CA VAL A 38 0.34 -24.15 1.12
C VAL A 38 -0.36 -22.93 0.54
N VAL A 39 -1.62 -23.08 0.18
CA VAL A 39 -2.41 -22.01 -0.44
C VAL A 39 -2.60 -20.82 0.51
N SER A 40 -2.81 -21.05 1.81
CA SER A 40 -2.95 -19.95 2.78
C SER A 40 -1.67 -19.10 2.88
N ARG A 41 -0.50 -19.73 2.87
CA ARG A 41 0.79 -19.02 2.85
C ARG A 41 0.95 -18.19 1.58
N ASP A 42 0.69 -18.76 0.42
CA ASP A 42 0.86 -18.10 -0.86
C ASP A 42 -0.19 -16.99 -1.04
N ALA A 43 -1.44 -17.20 -0.60
CA ALA A 43 -2.49 -16.20 -0.60
C ALA A 43 -2.16 -14.99 0.30
N ARG A 44 -1.46 -15.18 1.43
CA ARG A 44 -0.95 -14.07 2.24
C ARG A 44 0.08 -13.24 1.45
N GLY A 45 0.95 -13.87 0.67
CA GLY A 45 1.86 -13.17 -0.23
C GLY A 45 1.14 -12.32 -1.28
N GLU A 46 0.06 -12.89 -1.89
CA GLU A 46 -0.78 -12.15 -2.83
C GLU A 46 -1.52 -10.98 -2.16
N LEU A 47 -2.06 -11.22 -0.96
CA LEU A 47 -2.73 -10.18 -0.16
C LEU A 47 -1.78 -9.04 0.19
N ALA A 48 -0.57 -9.35 0.66
CA ALA A 48 0.46 -8.34 0.96
C ALA A 48 0.86 -7.53 -0.27
N ALA A 49 0.92 -8.17 -1.44
CA ALA A 49 1.21 -7.52 -2.72
C ALA A 49 -0.01 -6.83 -3.35
N GLY A 50 -1.22 -7.04 -2.79
CA GLY A 50 -2.46 -6.49 -3.34
C GLY A 50 -2.88 -7.08 -4.67
N ARG A 51 -2.56 -8.34 -4.92
CA ARG A 51 -2.85 -9.01 -6.20
C ARG A 51 -3.97 -10.02 -6.05
N SER A 52 -4.81 -10.09 -7.08
CA SER A 52 -5.79 -11.16 -7.28
C SER A 52 -5.44 -11.94 -8.54
N GLY A 53 -5.73 -13.25 -8.56
CA GLY A 53 -5.45 -14.06 -9.74
C GLY A 53 -5.56 -15.56 -9.50
N VAL A 54 -5.39 -16.31 -10.57
CA VAL A 54 -5.41 -17.77 -10.56
C VAL A 54 -4.03 -18.32 -10.17
N ARG A 55 -4.03 -19.38 -9.36
CA ARG A 55 -2.85 -20.17 -9.00
C ARG A 55 -3.12 -21.64 -9.22
N ASN A 56 -2.09 -22.39 -9.63
CA ASN A 56 -2.14 -23.81 -9.91
C ASN A 56 -1.36 -24.59 -8.86
N TYR A 57 -1.91 -25.72 -8.44
CA TYR A 57 -1.33 -26.61 -7.45
C TYR A 57 -1.62 -28.09 -7.80
N GLY A 58 -0.86 -29.01 -7.24
CA GLY A 58 -1.26 -30.39 -7.11
C GLY A 58 -2.33 -30.60 -6.03
N GLU A 59 -2.82 -31.81 -5.87
CA GLU A 59 -3.89 -32.15 -4.92
C GLU A 59 -3.52 -31.87 -3.45
N SER A 60 -2.22 -31.95 -3.10
CA SER A 60 -1.70 -31.65 -1.77
C SER A 60 -0.91 -30.33 -1.70
N GLY A 61 -1.03 -29.48 -2.73
CA GLY A 61 -0.35 -28.19 -2.79
C GLY A 61 1.02 -28.23 -3.46
N GLU A 62 1.34 -29.26 -4.23
CA GLU A 62 2.60 -29.38 -4.96
C GLU A 62 2.72 -28.26 -5.99
N ALA A 63 3.87 -27.58 -5.96
CA ALA A 63 4.19 -26.58 -6.97
C ALA A 63 4.49 -27.24 -8.32
N ARG A 64 4.11 -26.60 -9.42
CA ARG A 64 4.29 -27.03 -10.80
C ARG A 64 3.35 -28.15 -11.27
N GLU A 65 2.34 -28.47 -10.50
CA GLU A 65 1.22 -29.29 -10.93
C GLU A 65 0.01 -28.40 -11.25
N GLU A 66 -0.94 -28.91 -12.03
CA GLU A 66 -2.11 -28.16 -12.48
C GLU A 66 -3.41 -28.93 -12.23
N THR A 67 -3.41 -29.79 -11.24
CA THR A 67 -4.56 -30.63 -10.88
C THR A 67 -5.68 -29.79 -10.26
N VAL A 68 -5.29 -28.82 -9.43
CA VAL A 68 -6.19 -27.90 -8.72
C VAL A 68 -5.87 -26.47 -9.12
N GLN A 69 -6.89 -25.71 -9.55
CA GLN A 69 -6.77 -24.26 -9.70
C GLN A 69 -7.58 -23.56 -8.63
N VAL A 70 -6.97 -22.58 -8.01
CA VAL A 70 -7.65 -21.68 -7.08
C VAL A 70 -7.62 -20.25 -7.61
N PHE A 71 -8.72 -19.51 -7.40
CA PHE A 71 -8.74 -18.08 -7.58
C PHE A 71 -8.53 -17.41 -6.23
N VAL A 72 -7.48 -16.61 -6.14
CA VAL A 72 -7.18 -15.78 -4.98
C VAL A 72 -7.73 -14.39 -5.25
N GLU A 73 -8.67 -13.93 -4.43
CA GLU A 73 -9.27 -12.62 -4.49
C GLU A 73 -8.86 -11.81 -3.26
N SER A 74 -8.08 -10.74 -3.47
CA SER A 74 -7.53 -9.91 -2.39
C SER A 74 -8.40 -8.68 -2.18
N PHE A 75 -8.99 -8.55 -0.99
CA PHE A 75 -9.78 -7.40 -0.56
C PHE A 75 -8.90 -6.49 0.30
N ILE A 76 -8.29 -5.53 -0.33
CA ILE A 76 -7.38 -4.58 0.31
C ILE A 76 -7.80 -3.14 0.02
N GLN A 77 -7.43 -2.24 0.91
CA GLN A 77 -7.59 -0.82 0.64
C GLN A 77 -6.58 -0.36 -0.43
N PRO A 78 -6.94 0.67 -1.23
CA PRO A 78 -5.99 1.33 -2.11
C PRO A 78 -4.74 1.77 -1.34
N PRO A 79 -3.53 1.66 -1.93
CA PRO A 79 -2.33 2.19 -1.30
C PRO A 79 -2.44 3.70 -1.14
N GLN A 80 -1.82 4.24 -0.09
CA GLN A 80 -1.83 5.66 0.24
C GLN A 80 -0.63 6.36 -0.41
N LEU A 81 -0.86 7.54 -0.98
CA LEU A 81 0.18 8.46 -1.42
C LEU A 81 0.02 9.79 -0.67
N LEU A 82 0.90 10.03 0.29
CA LEU A 82 1.02 11.33 0.92
C LEU A 82 1.97 12.22 0.12
N ILE A 83 1.47 13.35 -0.35
CA ILE A 83 2.25 14.36 -1.04
C ILE A 83 2.42 15.57 -0.12
N VAL A 84 3.65 15.82 0.29
CA VAL A 84 4.04 16.96 1.10
C VAL A 84 4.48 18.10 0.20
N GLY A 85 3.76 19.21 0.25
CA GLY A 85 4.00 20.40 -0.56
C GLY A 85 2.95 20.63 -1.65
N ALA A 86 2.19 21.71 -1.51
CA ALA A 86 1.19 22.15 -2.48
C ALA A 86 1.82 23.02 -3.56
N VAL A 87 2.79 22.45 -4.31
CA VAL A 87 3.55 23.11 -5.37
C VAL A 87 3.01 22.76 -6.76
N ASP A 88 3.57 23.32 -7.83
CA ASP A 88 3.05 23.15 -9.19
C ASP A 88 3.11 21.69 -9.67
N PHE A 89 4.13 20.94 -9.28
CA PHE A 89 4.27 19.54 -9.65
C PHE A 89 3.25 18.61 -8.96
N THR A 90 2.72 19.04 -7.82
CA THR A 90 1.77 18.25 -7.01
C THR A 90 0.53 17.89 -7.82
N ALA A 91 -0.01 18.81 -8.60
CA ALA A 91 -1.20 18.52 -9.41
C ALA A 91 -0.96 17.46 -10.49
N ALA A 92 0.24 17.40 -11.06
CA ALA A 92 0.63 16.36 -12.00
C ALA A 92 0.80 15.00 -11.30
N LEU A 93 1.46 14.98 -10.13
CA LEU A 93 1.65 13.75 -9.35
C LEU A 93 0.32 13.19 -8.85
N VAL A 94 -0.62 14.04 -8.42
CA VAL A 94 -1.99 13.62 -8.06
C VAL A 94 -2.65 12.89 -9.23
N LYS A 95 -2.59 13.42 -10.45
CA LYS A 95 -3.17 12.75 -11.62
C LYS A 95 -2.57 11.38 -11.88
N ILE A 96 -1.24 11.28 -11.82
CA ILE A 96 -0.52 10.01 -12.02
C ILE A 96 -0.88 9.02 -10.91
N GLY A 97 -0.87 9.45 -9.66
CA GLY A 97 -1.22 8.61 -8.51
C GLY A 97 -2.65 8.08 -8.58
N LYS A 98 -3.62 8.87 -9.07
CA LYS A 98 -5.00 8.39 -9.29
C LYS A 98 -5.07 7.31 -10.38
N VAL A 99 -4.31 7.48 -11.48
CA VAL A 99 -4.23 6.44 -12.53
C VAL A 99 -3.62 5.14 -12.00
N LEU A 100 -2.66 5.24 -11.07
CA LEU A 100 -2.04 4.09 -10.40
C LEU A 100 -2.90 3.49 -9.28
N GLY A 101 -4.06 4.07 -8.98
CA GLY A 101 -5.00 3.56 -7.98
C GLY A 101 -4.68 3.95 -6.54
N TYR A 102 -3.87 4.98 -6.31
CA TYR A 102 -3.59 5.48 -4.97
C TYR A 102 -4.76 6.30 -4.40
N ARG A 103 -4.96 6.17 -3.08
CA ARG A 103 -5.65 7.18 -2.28
C ARG A 103 -4.65 8.29 -1.96
N ILE A 104 -4.97 9.54 -2.34
CA ILE A 104 -4.04 10.65 -2.33
C ILE A 104 -4.42 11.69 -1.30
N THR A 105 -3.47 11.99 -0.42
CA THR A 105 -3.54 13.12 0.51
C THR A 105 -2.47 14.14 0.14
N VAL A 106 -2.87 15.39 -0.08
CA VAL A 106 -1.95 16.53 -0.25
C VAL A 106 -1.87 17.30 1.06
N CYS A 107 -0.66 17.54 1.55
CA CYS A 107 -0.40 18.28 2.78
C CYS A 107 0.53 19.47 2.54
N ASP A 108 0.17 20.64 3.04
CA ASP A 108 1.04 21.82 3.13
C ASP A 108 0.66 22.65 4.36
N ALA A 109 1.65 23.18 5.06
CA ALA A 109 1.40 24.04 6.22
C ALA A 109 0.83 25.42 5.84
N ARG A 110 0.89 25.77 4.58
CA ARG A 110 0.44 27.08 4.07
C ARG A 110 -0.96 26.96 3.47
N GLU A 111 -1.95 27.45 4.19
CA GLU A 111 -3.38 27.37 3.84
C GLU A 111 -3.67 27.91 2.42
N ILE A 112 -3.03 29.00 2.01
CA ILE A 112 -3.22 29.61 0.70
C ILE A 112 -2.87 28.66 -0.47
N PHE A 113 -2.04 27.66 -0.24
CA PHE A 113 -1.62 26.69 -1.25
C PHE A 113 -2.37 25.37 -1.16
N ALA A 114 -2.70 24.90 0.05
CA ALA A 114 -3.37 23.64 0.29
C ALA A 114 -4.89 23.79 0.16
N THR A 115 -5.38 23.85 -1.07
CA THR A 115 -6.82 24.01 -1.34
C THR A 115 -7.34 22.90 -2.26
N THR A 116 -8.58 22.46 -2.01
CA THR A 116 -9.27 21.48 -2.86
C THR A 116 -9.47 22.01 -4.29
N GLN A 117 -9.57 23.33 -4.47
CA GLN A 117 -9.68 23.95 -5.79
C GLN A 117 -8.40 23.73 -6.63
N ARG A 118 -7.23 23.74 -6.01
CA ARG A 118 -5.95 23.47 -6.69
C ARG A 118 -5.74 21.98 -6.96
N PHE A 119 -6.26 21.12 -6.08
CA PHE A 119 -6.08 19.66 -6.14
C PHE A 119 -7.41 18.92 -6.13
N PRO A 120 -8.29 19.13 -7.13
CA PRO A 120 -9.65 18.58 -7.13
C PRO A 120 -9.70 17.04 -7.28
N LEU A 121 -8.61 16.41 -7.68
CA LEU A 121 -8.50 14.94 -7.81
C LEU A 121 -7.86 14.29 -6.59
N ALA A 122 -7.32 15.05 -5.63
CA ALA A 122 -6.86 14.48 -4.36
C ALA A 122 -8.07 14.02 -3.54
N ASP A 123 -7.93 12.91 -2.84
CA ASP A 123 -8.98 12.42 -1.94
C ASP A 123 -9.08 13.29 -0.69
N GLU A 124 -7.94 13.85 -0.25
CA GLU A 124 -7.87 14.78 0.87
C GLU A 124 -6.84 15.88 0.61
N VAL A 125 -7.14 17.10 1.07
CA VAL A 125 -6.20 18.24 1.09
C VAL A 125 -6.18 18.77 2.51
N ILE A 126 -5.01 18.71 3.16
CA ILE A 126 -4.86 18.98 4.60
C ILE A 126 -3.89 20.14 4.80
N VAL A 127 -4.34 21.13 5.58
CA VAL A 127 -3.50 22.24 6.05
C VAL A 127 -2.91 21.82 7.40
N GLU A 128 -1.70 21.34 7.39
CA GLU A 128 -0.99 20.91 8.62
C GLU A 128 0.52 20.93 8.38
N TRP A 129 1.30 20.98 9.46
CA TRP A 129 2.73 20.73 9.40
C TRP A 129 2.97 19.26 8.99
N PRO A 130 3.77 19.01 7.94
CA PRO A 130 3.91 17.66 7.37
C PRO A 130 4.34 16.59 8.38
N ASN A 131 5.32 16.90 9.23
CA ASN A 131 5.76 15.98 10.27
C ASN A 131 4.63 15.64 11.25
N LYS A 132 3.82 16.62 11.65
CA LYS A 132 2.69 16.39 12.57
C LYS A 132 1.61 15.53 11.93
N LEU A 133 1.35 15.72 10.64
CA LEU A 133 0.43 14.84 9.92
C LEU A 133 0.98 13.40 9.87
N ILE A 134 2.26 13.24 9.50
CA ILE A 134 2.90 11.92 9.43
C ILE A 134 2.89 11.24 10.82
N GLU A 135 3.15 11.96 11.90
CA GLU A 135 3.06 11.43 13.27
C GLU A 135 1.65 10.92 13.62
N LYS A 136 0.60 11.57 13.08
CA LYS A 136 -0.80 11.18 13.31
C LYS A 136 -1.21 9.94 12.51
N ILE A 137 -0.82 9.88 11.22
CA ILE A 137 -1.30 8.85 10.31
C ILE A 137 -0.26 7.78 9.97
N GLY A 138 1.01 7.97 10.36
CA GLY A 138 2.12 7.09 9.97
C GLY A 138 1.98 5.63 10.41
N GLN A 139 1.22 5.37 11.46
CA GLN A 139 0.89 4.00 11.89
C GLN A 139 -0.03 3.25 10.91
N THR A 140 -0.68 3.98 9.98
CA THR A 140 -1.52 3.38 8.95
C THR A 140 -0.75 3.05 7.68
N PHE A 141 0.49 3.52 7.56
CA PHE A 141 1.32 3.26 6.40
C PHE A 141 1.88 1.83 6.41
N GLY A 142 2.00 1.28 5.23
CA GLY A 142 2.57 -0.04 5.00
C GLY A 142 3.46 -0.09 3.75
N PRO A 143 3.99 -1.26 3.41
CA PRO A 143 4.98 -1.43 2.33
C PRO A 143 4.52 -1.01 0.94
N ARG A 144 3.21 -0.81 0.72
CA ARG A 144 2.66 -0.36 -0.56
C ARG A 144 2.41 1.14 -0.63
N ASP A 145 2.55 1.83 0.50
CA ASP A 145 2.27 3.26 0.61
C ASP A 145 3.51 4.09 0.25
N ALA A 146 3.31 5.33 -0.09
CA ALA A 146 4.36 6.24 -0.52
C ALA A 146 4.21 7.63 0.12
N VAL A 147 5.34 8.24 0.46
CA VAL A 147 5.45 9.64 0.86
C VAL A 147 6.33 10.37 -0.14
N CYS A 148 5.81 11.41 -0.77
CA CYS A 148 6.55 12.28 -1.70
C CYS A 148 6.66 13.68 -1.11
N ILE A 149 7.89 14.14 -0.85
CA ILE A 149 8.20 15.47 -0.29
C ILE A 149 8.68 16.36 -1.42
N LEU A 150 7.84 17.31 -1.82
CA LEU A 150 8.03 18.18 -2.97
C LEU A 150 8.34 19.64 -2.58
N THR A 151 8.36 19.95 -1.29
CA THR A 151 8.77 21.27 -0.79
C THR A 151 10.27 21.50 -0.99
N HIS A 152 10.69 22.76 -0.95
CA HIS A 152 12.10 23.15 -1.10
C HIS A 152 12.61 23.89 0.14
N ASP A 153 11.92 23.78 1.25
CA ASP A 153 12.23 24.48 2.50
C ASP A 153 12.59 23.45 3.58
N ALA A 154 13.85 23.48 4.00
CA ALA A 154 14.40 22.54 4.98
C ALA A 154 13.60 22.47 6.29
N LYS A 155 12.93 23.56 6.67
CA LYS A 155 12.08 23.57 7.89
C LYS A 155 10.88 22.64 7.80
N PHE A 156 10.39 22.33 6.58
CA PHE A 156 9.32 21.37 6.34
C PHE A 156 9.88 20.01 5.95
N ASP A 157 10.92 19.99 5.08
CA ASP A 157 11.48 18.79 4.51
C ASP A 157 12.14 17.90 5.57
N VAL A 158 13.03 18.46 6.38
CA VAL A 158 13.81 17.67 7.32
C VAL A 158 12.93 16.99 8.38
N PRO A 159 12.02 17.70 9.07
CA PRO A 159 11.10 17.04 10.00
C PRO A 159 10.20 15.99 9.32
N ALA A 160 9.72 16.26 8.09
CA ALA A 160 8.88 15.32 7.36
C ALA A 160 9.64 14.04 6.99
N ILE A 161 10.90 14.16 6.54
CA ILE A 161 11.76 13.00 6.24
C ILE A 161 11.96 12.15 7.50
N VAL A 162 12.33 12.78 8.62
CA VAL A 162 12.57 12.09 9.89
C VAL A 162 11.32 11.34 10.35
N SER A 163 10.15 11.98 10.30
CA SER A 163 8.89 11.34 10.67
C SER A 163 8.51 10.20 9.71
N ALA A 164 8.75 10.36 8.40
CA ALA A 164 8.45 9.31 7.41
C ALA A 164 9.38 8.09 7.58
N LEU A 165 10.65 8.29 7.88
CA LEU A 165 11.62 7.21 8.14
C LEU A 165 11.28 6.39 9.40
N ALA A 166 10.47 6.92 10.30
CA ALA A 166 10.00 6.21 11.50
C ALA A 166 8.73 5.38 11.25
N THR A 167 8.24 5.31 10.01
CA THR A 167 7.02 4.54 9.62
C THR A 167 7.37 3.33 8.77
N ASP A 168 6.39 2.45 8.57
CA ASP A 168 6.51 1.27 7.69
C ASP A 168 6.22 1.59 6.21
N VAL A 169 6.27 2.86 5.81
CA VAL A 169 6.03 3.28 4.42
C VAL A 169 7.06 2.68 3.48
N GLY A 170 6.59 2.11 2.35
CA GLY A 170 7.46 1.41 1.40
C GLY A 170 8.31 2.31 0.51
N TYR A 171 7.94 3.58 0.34
CA TYR A 171 8.68 4.53 -0.50
C TYR A 171 8.66 5.95 0.09
N ILE A 172 9.84 6.56 0.17
CA ILE A 172 10.01 7.97 0.51
C ILE A 172 10.80 8.64 -0.62
N GLY A 173 10.13 9.54 -1.36
CA GLY A 173 10.74 10.33 -2.42
C GLY A 173 10.88 11.79 -2.00
N VAL A 174 12.09 12.33 -2.08
CA VAL A 174 12.35 13.72 -1.72
C VAL A 174 12.90 14.48 -2.91
N MET A 175 12.16 15.48 -3.38
CA MET A 175 12.59 16.31 -4.51
C MET A 175 13.55 17.41 -4.03
N GLY A 176 14.60 17.64 -4.82
CA GLY A 176 15.54 18.72 -4.56
C GLY A 176 16.74 18.69 -5.51
N SER A 177 17.43 19.84 -5.61
CA SER A 177 18.73 19.93 -6.29
C SER A 177 19.82 19.20 -5.46
N ARG A 178 20.98 18.95 -6.06
CA ARG A 178 22.14 18.41 -5.33
C ARG A 178 22.49 19.27 -4.12
N LYS A 179 22.49 20.58 -4.28
CA LYS A 179 22.74 21.52 -3.19
C LYS A 179 21.71 21.37 -2.08
N THR A 180 20.42 21.32 -2.42
CA THR A 180 19.35 21.10 -1.43
C THR A 180 19.51 19.79 -0.68
N HIS A 181 20.00 18.73 -1.37
CA HIS A 181 20.27 17.46 -0.76
C HIS A 181 21.44 17.52 0.23
N GLU A 182 22.54 18.17 -0.16
CA GLU A 182 23.70 18.42 0.72
C GLU A 182 23.33 19.24 1.95
N ASP A 183 22.52 20.31 1.76
CA ASP A 183 22.02 21.16 2.87
C ASP A 183 21.10 20.41 3.86
N ARG A 184 20.47 19.28 3.44
CA ARG A 184 19.62 18.44 4.31
C ARG A 184 20.42 17.43 5.15
N ILE A 185 21.62 17.05 4.68
CA ILE A 185 22.48 16.06 5.36
C ILE A 185 23.35 16.73 6.44
N ASN A 186 23.67 18.01 6.30
CA ASN A 186 24.45 18.80 7.26
C ASN A 186 23.56 19.40 8.34
#